data_ac3ad4aa85847172aa34e82993f42da6
#
_entry.id   ac3ad4aa85847172aa34e82993f42da6
#
_cell.length_a   1.000
_cell.length_b   1.000
_cell.length_c   1.000
_cell.angle_alpha   90.00
_cell.angle_beta   90.00
_cell.angle_gamma   90.00
#
_symmetry.space_group_name_H-M   'P 1'
#
loop_
_entity.id
_entity.type
_entity.pdbx_description
1 polymer ?
#
loop_
_entity_poly.entity_id
_entity_poly.type
_entity_poly.pdbx_seq_one_letter_code
_entity_poly.pdbx_strand_id
1 'polypeptide(L)'
;MTDQEIVTALIAHDPRVTAQFFFKDCRPLFVSIIRRVFGPQIVDYDEIISEIYVLLMENEAHRLKQFNFESSLYQWLKVIAIRHCMKLKSQAKVIE
;
A
#
# COMPACT_ATOMS: atom_id res chain seq x y z
N MET A 1 15.93 -7.04 -7.56
CA MET A 1 16.25 -5.95 -6.61
C MET A 1 16.03 -6.41 -5.19
N THR A 2 16.90 -5.99 -4.28
CA THR A 2 16.67 -6.22 -2.86
C THR A 2 15.60 -5.28 -2.32
N ASP A 3 15.05 -5.60 -1.15
CA ASP A 3 14.08 -4.72 -0.48
C ASP A 3 14.69 -3.32 -0.24
N GLN A 4 15.95 -3.27 0.15
CA GLN A 4 16.63 -2.00 0.38
C GLN A 4 16.72 -1.15 -0.90
N GLU A 5 17.05 -1.78 -2.02
CA GLU A 5 17.09 -1.09 -3.31
C GLU A 5 15.71 -0.57 -3.72
N ILE A 6 14.68 -1.37 -3.51
CA ILE A 6 13.31 -0.98 -3.82
C ILE A 6 12.87 0.20 -2.96
N VAL A 7 13.12 0.15 -1.65
CA VAL A 7 12.75 1.24 -0.73
C VAL A 7 13.47 2.53 -1.13
N THR A 8 14.75 2.44 -1.41
CA THR A 8 15.54 3.60 -1.85
C THR A 8 14.95 4.22 -3.11
N ALA A 9 14.61 3.37 -4.09
CA ALA A 9 14.02 3.83 -5.36
C ALA A 9 12.65 4.46 -5.16
N LEU A 10 11.80 3.88 -4.31
CA LEU A 10 10.49 4.45 -4.01
C LEU A 10 10.61 5.83 -3.37
N ILE A 11 11.51 5.98 -2.40
CA ILE A 11 11.75 7.25 -1.73
C ILE A 11 12.25 8.30 -2.73
N ALA A 12 13.08 7.87 -3.69
CA ALA A 12 13.61 8.75 -4.72
C ALA A 12 12.61 9.06 -5.85
N HIS A 13 11.37 8.53 -5.75
CA HIS A 13 10.34 8.71 -6.79
C HIS A 13 10.74 8.16 -8.15
N ASP A 14 11.47 7.03 -8.17
CA ASP A 14 11.82 6.37 -9.41
C ASP A 14 10.56 5.84 -10.10
N PRO A 15 10.19 6.39 -11.28
CA PRO A 15 8.91 6.01 -11.90
C PRO A 15 8.87 4.56 -12.39
N ARG A 16 10.01 4.00 -12.79
CA ARG A 16 10.07 2.61 -13.27
C ARG A 16 9.83 1.63 -12.14
N VAL A 17 10.53 1.82 -11.02
CA VAL A 17 10.42 0.94 -9.86
C VAL A 17 9.03 1.08 -9.25
N THR A 18 8.54 2.31 -9.13
CA THR A 18 7.20 2.55 -8.60
C THR A 18 6.13 1.83 -9.42
N ALA A 19 6.15 1.98 -10.74
CA ALA A 19 5.18 1.34 -11.62
C ALA A 19 5.30 -0.19 -11.55
N GLN A 20 6.51 -0.71 -11.64
CA GLN A 20 6.72 -2.15 -11.69
C GLN A 20 6.46 -2.81 -10.35
N PHE A 21 7.03 -2.30 -9.27
CA PHE A 21 6.92 -2.93 -7.97
C PHE A 21 5.56 -2.66 -7.32
N PHE A 22 5.21 -1.39 -7.14
CA PHE A 22 4.02 -1.04 -6.36
C PHE A 22 2.73 -1.30 -7.13
N PHE A 23 2.64 -0.83 -8.36
CA PHE A 23 1.38 -0.89 -9.11
C PHE A 23 1.20 -2.17 -9.91
N LYS A 24 2.26 -2.94 -10.15
CA LYS A 24 2.15 -4.20 -10.88
C LYS A 24 2.42 -5.41 -10.00
N ASP A 25 3.60 -5.49 -9.38
CA ASP A 25 3.99 -6.68 -8.60
C ASP A 25 3.18 -6.82 -7.32
N CYS A 26 2.87 -5.73 -6.65
CA CYS A 26 2.09 -5.75 -5.41
C CYS A 26 0.57 -5.74 -5.63
N ARG A 27 0.11 -5.54 -6.85
CA ARG A 27 -1.33 -5.48 -7.14
C ARG A 27 -2.09 -6.71 -6.66
N PRO A 28 -1.65 -7.95 -6.91
CA PRO A 28 -2.36 -9.12 -6.42
C PRO A 28 -2.52 -9.13 -4.89
N LEU A 29 -1.51 -8.67 -4.17
CA LEU A 29 -1.57 -8.55 -2.72
C LEU A 29 -2.67 -7.57 -2.31
N PHE A 30 -2.66 -6.37 -2.90
CA PHE A 30 -3.64 -5.34 -2.56
C PHE A 30 -5.06 -5.76 -2.93
N VAL A 31 -5.25 -6.35 -4.10
CA VAL A 31 -6.56 -6.86 -4.53
C VAL A 31 -7.08 -7.91 -3.55
N SER A 32 -6.22 -8.83 -3.12
CA SER A 32 -6.59 -9.87 -2.15
C SER A 32 -7.04 -9.26 -0.82
N ILE A 33 -6.31 -8.25 -0.34
CA ILE A 33 -6.64 -7.57 0.93
C ILE A 33 -7.99 -6.84 0.81
N ILE A 34 -8.17 -6.09 -0.27
CA ILE A 34 -9.41 -5.31 -0.50
C ILE A 34 -10.62 -6.24 -0.54
N ARG A 35 -10.52 -7.35 -1.29
CA ARG A 35 -11.59 -8.35 -1.34
C ARG A 35 -11.93 -8.90 0.03
N ARG A 36 -10.92 -9.20 0.81
CA ARG A 36 -11.10 -9.79 2.13
C ARG A 36 -11.76 -8.81 3.09
N VAL A 37 -11.35 -7.55 3.05
CA VAL A 37 -11.87 -6.53 3.97
C VAL A 37 -13.28 -6.09 3.59
N PHE A 38 -13.52 -5.83 2.32
CA PHE A 38 -14.79 -5.27 1.86
C PHE A 38 -15.83 -6.34 1.49
N GLY A 39 -15.40 -7.58 1.27
CA GLY A 39 -16.30 -8.68 0.93
C GLY A 39 -17.08 -8.38 -0.35
N PRO A 40 -18.43 -8.52 -0.31
CA PRO A 40 -19.26 -8.32 -1.50
C PRO A 40 -19.48 -6.85 -1.87
N GLN A 41 -19.01 -5.90 -1.06
CA GLN A 41 -19.17 -4.49 -1.38
C GLN A 41 -18.43 -4.11 -2.65
N ILE A 42 -19.06 -3.26 -3.46
CA ILE A 42 -18.43 -2.76 -4.68
C ILE A 42 -17.55 -1.57 -4.31
N VAL A 43 -16.25 -1.68 -4.58
CA VAL A 43 -15.28 -0.62 -4.30
C VAL A 43 -14.38 -0.43 -5.50
N ASP A 44 -13.80 0.76 -5.60
CA ASP A 44 -12.83 1.06 -6.65
C ASP A 44 -11.44 0.62 -6.19
N TYR A 45 -10.97 -0.51 -6.73
CA TYR A 45 -9.68 -1.09 -6.36
C TYR A 45 -8.52 -0.17 -6.68
N ASP A 46 -8.56 0.45 -7.85
CA ASP A 46 -7.47 1.33 -8.27
C ASP A 46 -7.38 2.57 -7.39
N GLU A 47 -8.52 3.12 -6.98
CA GLU A 47 -8.56 4.26 -6.07
C GLU A 47 -7.94 3.90 -4.72
N ILE A 48 -8.31 2.75 -4.16
CA ILE A 48 -7.79 2.31 -2.86
C ILE A 48 -6.28 2.07 -2.95
N ILE A 49 -5.82 1.43 -4.03
CA ILE A 49 -4.38 1.19 -4.22
C ILE A 49 -3.62 2.51 -4.33
N SER A 50 -4.18 3.49 -5.06
CA SER A 50 -3.58 4.82 -5.16
C SER A 50 -3.53 5.54 -3.81
N GLU A 51 -4.56 5.38 -2.98
CA GLU A 51 -4.56 5.92 -1.62
C GLU A 51 -3.46 5.32 -0.75
N ILE A 52 -3.23 4.02 -0.89
CA ILE A 52 -2.13 3.36 -0.18
C ILE A 52 -0.79 3.97 -0.61
N TYR A 53 -0.62 4.19 -1.91
CA TYR A 53 0.59 4.83 -2.43
C TYR A 53 0.77 6.23 -1.85
N VAL A 54 -0.27 7.05 -1.86
CA VAL A 54 -0.22 8.40 -1.28
C VAL A 54 0.16 8.34 0.19
N LEU A 55 -0.41 7.40 0.94
CA LEU A 55 -0.09 7.21 2.35
C LEU A 55 1.39 6.93 2.58
N LEU A 56 2.01 6.12 1.71
CA LEU A 56 3.44 5.82 1.80
C LEU A 56 4.31 7.02 1.48
N MET A 57 3.86 7.86 0.56
CA MET A 57 4.67 8.96 0.04
C MET A 57 4.45 10.28 0.77
N GLU A 58 3.42 10.40 1.59
CA GLU A 58 3.16 11.63 2.33
C GLU A 58 4.27 11.94 3.33
N ASN A 59 4.45 13.21 3.64
CA ASN A 59 5.49 13.68 4.56
C ASN A 59 6.87 13.19 4.14
N GLU A 60 7.20 13.38 2.86
CA GLU A 60 8.50 13.01 2.29
C GLU A 60 8.81 11.52 2.47
N ALA A 61 7.82 10.68 2.22
CA ALA A 61 7.94 9.21 2.35
C ALA A 61 8.33 8.79 3.76
N HIS A 62 7.79 9.47 4.76
CA HIS A 62 8.12 9.25 6.18
C HIS A 62 7.97 7.78 6.59
N ARG A 63 6.88 7.12 6.19
CA ARG A 63 6.64 5.72 6.53
C ARG A 63 7.69 4.79 5.95
N LEU A 64 8.06 4.99 4.69
CA LEU A 64 9.11 4.20 4.06
C LEU A 64 10.47 4.39 4.74
N LYS A 65 10.76 5.62 5.15
CA LYS A 65 12.01 5.91 5.87
C LYS A 65 12.09 5.26 7.25
N GLN A 66 10.94 4.96 7.84
CA GLN A 66 10.88 4.28 9.13
C GLN A 66 10.94 2.76 9.02
N PHE A 67 10.82 2.20 7.82
CA PHE A 67 10.92 0.76 7.64
C PHE A 67 12.33 0.29 8.03
N ASN A 68 12.40 -0.64 8.98
CA ASN A 68 13.67 -1.07 9.59
C ASN A 68 14.17 -2.43 9.10
N PHE A 69 13.54 -2.98 8.07
CA PHE A 69 13.95 -4.24 7.45
C PHE A 69 13.89 -5.46 8.38
N GLU A 70 13.14 -5.41 9.45
CA GLU A 70 12.93 -6.56 10.35
C GLU A 70 12.01 -7.61 9.74
N SER A 71 11.17 -7.20 8.79
CA SER A 71 10.36 -8.09 7.97
C SER A 71 10.64 -7.83 6.51
N SER A 72 10.10 -8.65 5.61
CA SER A 72 10.18 -8.33 4.20
C SER A 72 9.34 -7.07 3.91
N LEU A 73 9.73 -6.34 2.87
CA LEU A 73 8.97 -5.17 2.43
C LEU A 73 7.53 -5.57 2.09
N TYR A 74 7.35 -6.72 1.47
CA TYR A 74 6.03 -7.23 1.11
C TYR A 74 5.14 -7.41 2.34
N GLN A 75 5.66 -8.02 3.41
CA GLN A 75 4.91 -8.21 4.66
C GLN A 75 4.57 -6.88 5.34
N TRP A 76 5.50 -5.95 5.30
CA TRP A 76 5.30 -4.63 5.86
C TRP A 76 4.18 -3.87 5.12
N LEU A 77 4.21 -3.92 3.78
CA LEU A 77 3.17 -3.32 2.95
C LEU A 77 1.80 -3.96 3.20
N LYS A 78 1.78 -5.26 3.40
CA LYS A 78 0.56 -5.99 3.73
C LYS A 78 -0.11 -5.42 4.98
N VAL A 79 0.66 -5.18 6.03
CA VAL A 79 0.13 -4.61 7.28
C VAL A 79 -0.43 -3.21 7.05
N ILE A 80 0.29 -2.37 6.33
CA ILE A 80 -0.16 -1.00 6.02
C ILE A 80 -1.46 -1.02 5.21
N ALA A 81 -1.52 -1.89 4.20
CA ALA A 81 -2.69 -2.00 3.34
C ALA A 81 -3.93 -2.48 4.12
N ILE A 82 -3.74 -3.47 5.00
CA ILE A 82 -4.84 -3.98 5.85
C ILE A 82 -5.36 -2.86 6.74
N ARG A 83 -4.48 -2.14 7.42
CA ARG A 83 -4.87 -1.03 8.31
C ARG A 83 -5.61 0.06 7.57
N HIS A 84 -5.15 0.42 6.39
CA HIS A 84 -5.81 1.44 5.58
C HIS A 84 -7.21 0.99 5.16
N CYS A 85 -7.36 -0.24 4.68
CA CYS A 85 -8.64 -0.79 4.27
C CYS A 85 -9.63 -0.89 5.45
N MET A 86 -9.15 -1.32 6.62
CA MET A 86 -9.98 -1.39 7.82
C MET A 86 -10.47 0.00 8.23
N LYS A 87 -9.62 1.01 8.13
CA LYS A 87 -9.99 2.38 8.43
C LYS A 87 -11.05 2.89 7.47
N LEU A 88 -10.90 2.64 6.17
CA LEU A 88 -11.90 3.03 5.17
C LEU A 88 -13.26 2.39 5.44
N LYS A 89 -13.26 1.11 5.75
CA LYS A 89 -14.49 0.38 6.06
C LYS A 89 -15.18 0.94 7.29
N SER A 90 -14.41 1.27 8.31
CA SER A 90 -14.93 1.89 9.55
C SER A 90 -15.54 3.26 9.27
N GLN A 91 -14.88 4.07 8.44
CA GLN A 91 -15.39 5.40 8.07
C GLN A 91 -16.71 5.30 7.30
N ALA A 92 -16.85 4.33 6.42
CA ALA A 92 -18.09 4.11 5.67
C ALA A 92 -19.27 3.80 6.59
N LYS A 93 -19.03 3.08 7.69
CA LYS A 93 -20.06 2.79 8.67
C LYS A 93 -20.51 4.04 9.44
N VAL A 94 -19.61 4.98 9.66
CA VAL A 94 -19.91 6.19 10.43
C VAL A 94 -20.82 7.14 9.65
N ILE A 95 -20.72 7.13 8.34
CA ILE A 95 -21.50 8.01 7.47
C ILE A 95 -22.97 7.59 7.39
N GLU A 96 -23.27 6.33 7.60
CA GLU A 96 -24.62 5.82 7.63
C GLU A 96 -25.35 6.15 8.93
#